data_9d17fa1935ac97b29cb70e9172dcb711
#
_entry.id   9d17fa1935ac97b29cb70e9172dcb711
#
_cell.length_a   1.000
_cell.length_b   1.000
_cell.length_c   1.000
_cell.angle_alpha   90.00
_cell.angle_beta   90.00
_cell.angle_gamma   90.00
#
_symmetry.space_group_name_H-M   'P 1'
#
loop_
_entity.id
_entity.type
_entity.pdbx_description
1 polymer ?
#
loop_
_entity_poly.entity_id
_entity_poly.type
_entity_poly.pdbx_seq_one_letter_code
_entity_poly.pdbx_strand_id
1 'polypeptide(L)'
;MKLVIVGCGRVGAALAEAFANQDNEVIVLDTSTRAFDRLSDEFKGQAIRGDGTDEDVLRKAGAEGADVFLALTEGDNRNVMAAQVAMEKLSVGKAVAKINDPVRAAAYAELGIATVCRTTMLADAILAFLSLGSSGMPAVIAPVPHVHAEA
;
A
#
# COMPACT_ATOMS: atom_id res chain seq x y z
N MET A 1 7.89 -2.28 14.40
CA MET A 1 6.93 -1.39 13.70
C MET A 1 5.61 -2.12 13.52
N LYS A 2 4.53 -1.37 13.45
CA LYS A 2 3.21 -1.89 13.12
C LYS A 2 2.85 -1.55 11.67
N LEU A 3 2.60 -2.59 10.87
CA LEU A 3 2.29 -2.46 9.45
C LEU A 3 0.90 -3.02 9.15
N VAL A 4 0.14 -2.30 8.34
CA VAL A 4 -1.15 -2.74 7.82
C VAL A 4 -1.05 -2.83 6.29
N ILE A 5 -1.45 -3.97 5.75
CA ILE A 5 -1.43 -4.25 4.31
C ILE A 5 -2.87 -4.57 3.87
N VAL A 6 -3.39 -3.79 2.95
CA VAL A 6 -4.69 -4.03 2.31
C VAL A 6 -4.45 -4.61 0.92
N GLY A 7 -4.90 -5.84 0.74
CA GLY A 7 -4.68 -6.64 -0.46
C GLY A 7 -3.61 -7.71 -0.26
N CYS A 8 -4.03 -8.96 -0.14
CA CYS A 8 -3.16 -10.15 -0.01
C CYS A 8 -2.93 -10.82 -1.38
N GLY A 9 -2.58 -10.01 -2.38
CA GLY A 9 -2.09 -10.52 -3.65
C GLY A 9 -0.64 -10.99 -3.55
N ARG A 10 0.00 -11.26 -4.70
CA ARG A 10 1.41 -11.72 -4.73
C ARG A 10 2.36 -10.75 -4.03
N VAL A 11 2.22 -9.47 -4.30
CA VAL A 11 3.08 -8.44 -3.66
C VAL A 11 2.73 -8.27 -2.19
N GLY A 12 1.45 -8.19 -1.85
CA GLY A 12 1.00 -8.03 -0.46
C GLY A 12 1.43 -9.18 0.43
N ALA A 13 1.25 -10.42 -0.02
CA ALA A 13 1.70 -11.61 0.71
C ALA A 13 3.22 -11.65 0.88
N ALA A 14 3.98 -11.36 -0.18
CA ALA A 14 5.45 -11.34 -0.10
C ALA A 14 5.97 -10.29 0.90
N LEU A 15 5.37 -9.10 0.91
CA LEU A 15 5.73 -8.05 1.86
C LEU A 15 5.32 -8.42 3.29
N ALA A 16 4.12 -9.00 3.46
CA ALA A 16 3.64 -9.45 4.77
C ALA A 16 4.60 -10.46 5.42
N GLU A 17 5.03 -11.47 4.66
CA GLU A 17 6.02 -12.45 5.12
C GLU A 17 7.37 -11.80 5.44
N ALA A 18 7.87 -10.95 4.55
CA ALA A 18 9.16 -10.30 4.74
C ALA A 18 9.19 -9.43 6.01
N PHE A 19 8.12 -8.66 6.26
CA PHE A 19 8.03 -7.80 7.45
C PHE A 19 7.79 -8.60 8.73
N ALA A 20 6.92 -9.62 8.70
CA ALA A 20 6.66 -10.46 9.86
C ALA A 20 7.91 -11.24 10.32
N ASN A 21 8.76 -11.64 9.39
CA ASN A 21 10.03 -12.31 9.70
C ASN A 21 11.11 -11.37 10.29
N GLN A 22 10.85 -10.07 10.30
CA GLN A 22 11.71 -9.06 10.94
C GLN A 22 11.16 -8.57 12.29
N ASP A 23 10.35 -9.39 12.95
CA ASP A 23 9.71 -9.10 14.24
C ASP A 23 8.83 -7.83 14.26
N ASN A 24 8.21 -7.51 13.13
CA ASN A 24 7.20 -6.46 13.06
C ASN A 24 5.81 -7.01 13.33
N GLU A 25 4.95 -6.18 13.89
CA GLU A 25 3.50 -6.45 13.94
C GLU A 25 2.91 -6.22 12.56
N VAL A 26 2.39 -7.27 11.93
CA VAL A 26 1.83 -7.22 10.57
C VAL A 26 0.36 -7.64 10.57
N ILE A 27 -0.48 -6.79 10.01
CA ILE A 27 -1.91 -7.04 9.79
C ILE A 27 -2.17 -7.01 8.28
N VAL A 28 -2.71 -8.08 7.73
CA VAL A 28 -3.09 -8.18 6.32
C VAL A 28 -4.60 -8.28 6.20
N LEU A 29 -5.21 -7.41 5.40
CA LEU A 29 -6.63 -7.45 5.08
C LEU A 29 -6.84 -7.81 3.60
N ASP A 30 -7.84 -8.63 3.36
CA ASP A 30 -8.38 -8.89 2.02
C ASP A 30 -9.87 -9.22 2.13
N THR A 31 -10.64 -8.89 1.11
CA THR A 31 -12.06 -9.25 1.05
C THR A 31 -12.29 -10.74 0.78
N SER A 32 -11.30 -11.42 0.22
CA SER A 32 -11.30 -12.85 -0.09
C SER A 32 -10.41 -13.65 0.86
N THR A 33 -10.97 -14.57 1.60
CA THR A 33 -10.19 -15.49 2.45
C THR A 33 -9.22 -16.37 1.65
N ARG A 34 -9.54 -16.66 0.37
CA ARG A 34 -8.64 -17.41 -0.54
C ARG A 34 -7.34 -16.67 -0.83
N ALA A 35 -7.34 -15.35 -0.70
CA ALA A 35 -6.11 -14.57 -0.88
C ALA A 35 -5.04 -14.97 0.14
N PHE A 36 -5.45 -15.37 1.35
CA PHE A 36 -4.55 -15.77 2.43
C PHE A 36 -3.87 -17.12 2.21
N ASP A 37 -4.31 -17.91 1.23
CA ASP A 37 -3.62 -19.16 0.83
C ASP A 37 -2.20 -18.89 0.29
N ARG A 38 -1.88 -17.62 0.01
CA ARG A 38 -0.53 -17.18 -0.39
C ARG A 38 0.43 -16.99 0.78
N LEU A 39 -0.09 -16.89 1.99
CA LEU A 39 0.72 -16.80 3.20
C LEU A 39 1.15 -18.21 3.61
N SER A 40 2.34 -18.34 4.16
CA SER A 40 2.82 -19.62 4.68
C SER A 40 2.05 -20.04 5.94
N ASP A 41 2.06 -21.32 6.23
CA ASP A 41 1.47 -21.84 7.47
C ASP A 41 2.18 -21.31 8.73
N GLU A 42 3.41 -20.81 8.58
CA GLU A 42 4.23 -20.20 9.64
C GLU A 42 4.11 -18.69 9.71
N PHE A 43 3.19 -18.08 8.96
CA PHE A 43 3.01 -16.63 8.97
C PHE A 43 2.74 -16.10 10.38
N LYS A 44 3.59 -15.18 10.83
CA LYS A 44 3.58 -14.66 12.20
C LYS A 44 2.68 -13.44 12.40
N GLY A 45 2.05 -12.93 11.34
CA GLY A 45 1.13 -11.80 11.39
C GLY A 45 -0.33 -12.22 11.55
N GLN A 46 -1.22 -11.27 11.38
CA GLN A 46 -2.66 -11.47 11.40
C GLN A 46 -3.25 -11.32 9.99
N ALA A 47 -4.04 -12.29 9.55
CA ALA A 47 -4.79 -12.25 8.31
C ALA A 47 -6.28 -12.06 8.63
N ILE A 48 -6.86 -10.95 8.19
CA ILE A 48 -8.22 -10.54 8.55
C ILE A 48 -9.03 -10.34 7.28
N ARG A 49 -10.17 -11.02 7.16
CA ARG A 49 -11.11 -10.75 6.09
C ARG A 49 -11.81 -9.40 6.35
N GLY A 50 -11.72 -8.48 5.40
CA GLY A 50 -12.38 -7.19 5.52
C GLY A 50 -12.13 -6.28 4.33
N ASP A 51 -12.95 -5.24 4.22
CA ASP A 51 -12.77 -4.18 3.23
C ASP A 51 -11.86 -3.09 3.81
N GLY A 52 -10.68 -2.92 3.21
CA GLY A 52 -9.70 -1.93 3.65
C GLY A 52 -10.06 -0.48 3.31
N THR A 53 -11.24 -0.22 2.73
CA THR A 53 -11.79 1.14 2.54
C THR A 53 -12.78 1.53 3.62
N ASP A 54 -13.14 0.59 4.49
CA ASP A 54 -14.09 0.80 5.59
C ASP A 54 -13.34 1.13 6.88
N GLU A 55 -13.59 2.32 7.42
CA GLU A 55 -12.96 2.82 8.64
C GLU A 55 -13.20 1.91 9.84
N ASP A 56 -14.43 1.43 10.03
CA ASP A 56 -14.78 0.58 11.17
C ASP A 56 -14.09 -0.78 11.09
N VAL A 57 -13.98 -1.34 9.89
CA VAL A 57 -13.25 -2.58 9.64
C VAL A 57 -11.78 -2.41 9.97
N LEU A 58 -11.17 -1.32 9.50
CA LEU A 58 -9.76 -1.02 9.77
C LEU A 58 -9.50 -0.78 11.26
N ARG A 59 -10.39 -0.07 11.97
CA ARG A 59 -10.27 0.12 13.44
C ARG A 59 -10.34 -1.20 14.18
N LYS A 60 -11.33 -2.04 13.85
CA LYS A 60 -11.48 -3.38 14.46
C LYS A 60 -10.30 -4.29 14.17
N ALA A 61 -9.69 -4.15 13.02
CA ALA A 61 -8.45 -4.87 12.66
C ALA A 61 -7.22 -4.37 13.43
N GLY A 62 -7.30 -3.24 14.11
CA GLY A 62 -6.19 -2.66 14.85
C GLY A 62 -5.28 -1.74 14.04
N ALA A 63 -5.78 -1.18 12.93
CA ALA A 63 -4.99 -0.33 12.04
C ALA A 63 -4.67 1.05 12.62
N GLU A 64 -5.39 1.49 13.65
CA GLU A 64 -5.20 2.80 14.26
C GLU A 64 -3.76 2.98 14.78
N GLY A 65 -3.15 4.11 14.45
CA GLY A 65 -1.79 4.44 14.86
C GLY A 65 -0.69 3.54 14.25
N ALA A 66 -0.99 2.83 13.16
CA ALA A 66 0.05 2.05 12.48
C ALA A 66 1.18 2.94 11.95
N ASP A 67 2.40 2.44 11.98
CA ASP A 67 3.55 3.16 11.43
C ASP A 67 3.49 3.26 9.91
N VAL A 68 3.02 2.18 9.27
CA VAL A 68 2.94 2.08 7.81
C VAL A 68 1.64 1.41 7.38
N PHE A 69 0.99 1.98 6.37
CA PHE A 69 -0.19 1.44 5.71
C PHE A 69 0.06 1.27 4.21
N LEU A 70 -0.13 0.06 3.71
CA LEU A 70 0.10 -0.28 2.31
C LEU A 70 -1.22 -0.68 1.65
N ALA A 71 -1.68 0.08 0.66
CA ALA A 71 -2.87 -0.24 -0.14
C ALA A 71 -2.43 -0.86 -1.47
N LEU A 72 -2.58 -2.18 -1.59
CA LEU A 72 -2.00 -3.00 -2.66
C LEU A 72 -3.05 -3.84 -3.40
N THR A 73 -4.31 -3.44 -3.40
CA THR A 73 -5.37 -4.12 -4.16
C THR A 73 -5.21 -3.90 -5.67
N GLU A 74 -6.05 -4.53 -6.48
CA GLU A 74 -6.00 -4.35 -7.95
C GLU A 74 -6.60 -3.03 -8.43
N GLY A 75 -7.37 -2.31 -7.61
CA GLY A 75 -8.04 -1.06 -8.00
C GLY A 75 -7.33 0.19 -7.52
N ASP A 76 -6.95 1.08 -8.44
CA ASP A 76 -6.29 2.35 -8.12
C ASP A 76 -7.15 3.21 -7.17
N ASN A 77 -8.43 3.39 -7.49
CA ASN A 77 -9.35 4.19 -6.67
C ASN A 77 -9.53 3.59 -5.27
N ARG A 78 -9.60 2.27 -5.16
CA ARG A 78 -9.70 1.57 -3.88
C ARG A 78 -8.43 1.76 -3.05
N ASN A 79 -7.27 1.70 -3.66
CA ASN A 79 -5.99 1.90 -2.98
C ASN A 79 -5.85 3.33 -2.46
N VAL A 80 -6.23 4.32 -3.26
CA VAL A 80 -6.24 5.73 -2.83
C VAL A 80 -7.23 5.96 -1.70
N MET A 81 -8.46 5.44 -1.82
CA MET A 81 -9.48 5.58 -0.79
C MET A 81 -9.04 4.95 0.54
N ALA A 82 -8.49 3.74 0.51
CA ALA A 82 -7.98 3.07 1.71
C ALA A 82 -6.85 3.87 2.37
N ALA A 83 -5.91 4.38 1.57
CA ALA A 83 -4.80 5.20 2.07
C ALA A 83 -5.29 6.53 2.68
N GLN A 84 -6.28 7.18 2.07
CA GLN A 84 -6.89 8.41 2.61
C GLN A 84 -7.58 8.15 3.95
N VAL A 85 -8.40 7.10 4.04
CA VAL A 85 -9.05 6.71 5.30
C VAL A 85 -8.00 6.46 6.38
N ALA A 86 -6.93 5.75 6.06
CA ALA A 86 -5.86 5.46 6.99
C ALA A 86 -5.18 6.73 7.52
N MET A 87 -4.85 7.67 6.64
CA MET A 87 -4.18 8.91 7.03
C MET A 87 -5.10 9.88 7.77
N GLU A 88 -6.32 10.06 7.28
CA GLU A 88 -7.23 11.09 7.82
C GLU A 88 -7.97 10.64 9.08
N LYS A 89 -8.26 9.33 9.21
CA LYS A 89 -9.12 8.79 10.27
C LYS A 89 -8.41 7.91 11.27
N LEU A 90 -7.27 7.30 10.90
CA LEU A 90 -6.60 6.29 11.73
C LEU A 90 -5.22 6.73 12.21
N SER A 91 -4.82 7.94 11.92
CA SER A 91 -3.54 8.52 12.38
C SER A 91 -2.33 7.64 12.04
N VAL A 92 -2.31 7.03 10.84
CA VAL A 92 -1.17 6.24 10.40
C VAL A 92 0.02 7.14 10.07
N GLY A 93 1.24 6.67 10.32
CA GLY A 93 2.45 7.46 10.11
C GLY A 93 2.78 7.69 8.64
N LYS A 94 2.60 6.67 7.79
CA LYS A 94 2.87 6.73 6.36
C LYS A 94 1.91 5.83 5.60
N ALA A 95 1.28 6.33 4.55
CA ALA A 95 0.49 5.54 3.63
C ALA A 95 1.14 5.46 2.24
N VAL A 96 1.11 4.26 1.65
CA VAL A 96 1.59 4.00 0.29
C VAL A 96 0.47 3.33 -0.49
N ALA A 97 0.15 3.84 -1.67
CA ALA A 97 -0.83 3.26 -2.58
C ALA A 97 -0.18 2.75 -3.86
N LYS A 98 -0.47 1.51 -4.21
CA LYS A 98 -0.14 0.97 -5.52
C LYS A 98 -1.09 1.59 -6.55
N ILE A 99 -0.54 2.18 -7.60
CA ILE A 99 -1.27 2.78 -8.70
C ILE A 99 -0.84 2.11 -10.00
N ASN A 100 -1.79 1.70 -10.81
CA ASN A 100 -1.48 1.09 -12.12
C ASN A 100 -1.35 2.12 -13.23
N ASP A 101 -2.08 3.24 -13.13
CA ASP A 101 -2.08 4.32 -14.12
C ASP A 101 -1.01 5.37 -13.80
N PRO A 102 0.05 5.51 -14.62
CA PRO A 102 1.13 6.47 -14.37
C PRO A 102 0.65 7.93 -14.33
N VAL A 103 -0.37 8.28 -15.11
CA VAL A 103 -0.90 9.65 -15.17
C VAL A 103 -1.56 10.02 -13.84
N ARG A 104 -2.24 9.09 -13.21
CA ARG A 104 -2.90 9.30 -11.92
C ARG A 104 -1.93 9.31 -10.74
N ALA A 105 -0.81 8.62 -10.85
CA ALA A 105 0.14 8.48 -9.74
C ALA A 105 0.61 9.84 -9.20
N ALA A 106 0.95 10.77 -10.09
CA ALA A 106 1.37 12.12 -9.71
C ALA A 106 0.24 12.92 -9.02
N ALA A 107 -0.99 12.82 -9.54
CA ALA A 107 -2.14 13.52 -8.97
C ALA A 107 -2.45 13.04 -7.54
N TYR A 108 -2.33 11.74 -7.27
CA TYR A 108 -2.57 11.20 -5.94
C TYR A 108 -1.48 11.53 -4.92
N ALA A 109 -0.25 11.76 -5.36
CA ALA A 109 0.82 12.22 -4.47
C ALA A 109 0.51 13.60 -3.84
N GLU A 110 -0.25 14.45 -4.54
CA GLU A 110 -0.72 15.74 -4.01
C GLU A 110 -1.69 15.59 -2.83
N LEU A 111 -2.28 14.42 -2.64
CA LEU A 111 -3.15 14.10 -1.50
C LEU A 111 -2.37 13.66 -0.25
N GLY A 112 -1.04 13.77 -0.26
CA GLY A 112 -0.19 13.36 0.86
C GLY A 112 0.08 11.85 0.92
N ILE A 113 -0.23 11.10 -0.15
CA ILE A 113 -0.06 9.64 -0.25
C ILE A 113 1.14 9.34 -1.14
N ALA A 114 2.09 8.55 -0.64
CA ALA A 114 3.15 8.02 -1.49
C ALA A 114 2.55 7.02 -2.49
N THR A 115 2.94 7.11 -3.75
CA THR A 115 2.45 6.19 -4.79
C THR A 115 3.58 5.35 -5.38
N VAL A 116 3.26 4.10 -5.70
CA VAL A 116 4.16 3.19 -6.41
C VAL A 116 3.43 2.70 -7.65
N CYS A 117 3.95 3.04 -8.83
CA CYS A 117 3.33 2.70 -10.11
C CYS A 117 3.91 1.39 -10.65
N ARG A 118 3.12 0.33 -10.63
CA ARG A 118 3.50 -0.99 -11.15
C ARG A 118 3.82 -0.95 -12.64
N THR A 119 3.04 -0.21 -13.42
CA THR A 119 3.23 -0.12 -14.87
C THR A 119 4.58 0.51 -15.21
N THR A 120 4.92 1.63 -14.60
CA THR A 120 6.20 2.29 -14.80
C THR A 120 7.38 1.42 -14.33
N MET A 121 7.26 0.79 -13.16
CA MET A 121 8.30 -0.10 -12.65
C MET A 121 8.62 -1.24 -13.63
N LEU A 122 7.58 -1.88 -14.17
CA LEU A 122 7.77 -3.00 -15.09
C LEU A 122 8.31 -2.52 -16.44
N ALA A 123 7.79 -1.42 -16.97
CA ALA A 123 8.28 -0.83 -18.22
C ALA A 123 9.76 -0.44 -18.11
N ASP A 124 10.13 0.24 -17.03
CA ASP A 124 11.52 0.66 -16.79
C ASP A 124 12.47 -0.52 -16.61
N ALA A 125 12.04 -1.58 -15.92
CA ALA A 125 12.83 -2.80 -15.79
C ALA A 125 13.11 -3.46 -17.16
N ILE A 126 12.12 -3.51 -18.04
CA ILE A 126 12.27 -4.06 -19.40
C ILE A 126 13.19 -3.17 -20.24
N LEU A 127 12.97 -1.86 -20.23
CA LEU A 127 13.80 -0.91 -20.97
C LEU A 127 15.25 -0.95 -20.51
N ALA A 128 15.50 -1.03 -19.21
CA ALA A 128 16.85 -1.17 -18.64
C ALA A 128 17.53 -2.48 -19.10
N PHE A 129 16.79 -3.59 -19.07
CA PHE A 129 17.29 -4.87 -19.54
C PHE A 129 17.71 -4.84 -21.02
N LEU A 130 16.97 -4.10 -21.84
CA LEU A 130 17.23 -3.93 -23.26
C LEU A 130 18.22 -2.81 -23.57
N SER A 131 18.75 -2.11 -22.56
CA SER A 131 19.60 -0.92 -22.71
C SER A 131 18.97 0.22 -23.52
N LEU A 132 17.65 0.40 -23.40
CA LEU A 132 16.87 1.41 -24.13
C LEU A 132 16.50 2.64 -23.29
N GLY A 133 17.08 2.79 -22.08
CA GLY A 133 16.81 3.93 -21.22
C GLY A 133 15.68 3.68 -20.22
N SER A 134 14.82 4.67 -20.02
CA SER A 134 13.67 4.61 -19.11
C SER A 134 12.43 5.22 -19.75
N SER A 135 11.26 5.00 -19.14
CA SER A 135 9.99 5.59 -19.58
C SER A 135 9.94 7.13 -19.41
N GLY A 136 10.86 7.69 -18.62
CA GLY A 136 10.87 9.10 -18.25
C GLY A 136 9.82 9.47 -17.18
N MET A 137 9.07 8.52 -16.67
CA MET A 137 8.07 8.72 -15.61
C MET A 137 8.58 8.11 -14.29
N PRO A 138 8.39 8.78 -13.14
CA PRO A 138 8.80 8.21 -11.86
C PRO A 138 7.91 7.02 -11.49
N ALA A 139 8.53 5.91 -11.09
CA ALA A 139 7.82 4.74 -10.60
C ALA A 139 7.35 4.90 -9.15
N VAL A 140 8.09 5.67 -8.37
CA VAL A 140 7.76 5.98 -6.97
C VAL A 140 7.68 7.50 -6.84
N ILE A 141 6.56 7.98 -6.32
CA ILE A 141 6.34 9.41 -6.07
C ILE A 141 6.11 9.61 -4.58
N ALA A 142 6.98 10.40 -3.96
CA ALA A 142 6.83 10.80 -2.57
C ALA A 142 5.60 11.71 -2.40
N PRO A 143 4.93 11.68 -1.24
CA PRO A 143 3.80 12.56 -1.00
C PRO A 143 4.25 14.03 -0.99
N VAL A 144 3.42 14.90 -1.54
CA VAL A 144 3.62 16.33 -1.40
C VAL A 144 3.30 16.72 0.05
N PRO A 145 4.24 17.36 0.78
CA PRO A 145 3.95 17.80 2.13
C PRO A 145 2.80 18.82 2.11
N HIS A 146 1.74 18.55 2.88
CA HIS A 146 0.76 19.57 3.15
C HIS A 146 1.42 20.63 4.02
N VAL A 147 1.73 21.77 3.43
CA VAL A 147 2.05 22.97 4.20
C VAL A 147 0.73 23.36 4.87
N HIS A 148 0.58 23.04 6.13
CA HIS A 148 -0.46 23.69 6.93
C HIS A 148 -0.12 25.18 6.86
N ALA A 149 -0.92 25.95 6.12
CA ALA A 149 -0.90 27.39 6.26
C ALA A 149 -1.32 27.67 7.71
N GLU A 150 -0.35 27.95 8.55
CA GLU A 150 -0.63 28.58 9.83
C GLU A 150 -1.26 29.92 9.49
N ALA A 151 -2.54 29.98 9.72
CA ALA A 151 -3.28 31.22 9.65
C ALA A 151 -3.07 32.02 10.93
#